data_11f45378de55a3ecfe26513e991dcc60
#
_entry.id   11f45378de55a3ecfe26513e991dcc60
#
_cell.length_a   1.000
_cell.length_b   1.000
_cell.length_c   1.000
_cell.angle_alpha   90.00
_cell.angle_beta   90.00
_cell.angle_gamma   90.00
#
_symmetry.space_group_name_H-M   'P 1'
#
loop_
_entity.id
_entity.type
_entity.pdbx_description
1 polymer ?
#
loop_
_entity_poly.entity_id
_entity_poly.type
_entity_poly.pdbx_seq_one_letter_code
_entity_poly.pdbx_strand_id
1 'polypeptide(L)'
;MTHFPRWSAVVLAVLFAACSGAAPAPTTITATTAPTATTAPTTTTSGDPAVELLTMLVVTDADPSLDYDRGDWGSGWSDADGDCQDTRQEVLIEESVSPTILEDGGCRVDIGSWYGAFTDTWFDDPGDLDIDHFVPLANAHRSGGWAWDRNTKQTYANDLEDPGHLIAVSSSANRSKGARGPEDWTPDHPGYLCTYATTWIRIKVRWSLTVTPAEHDALSGLLAGCDGSVTFDTTPPAPTSTTVPPPSTTVEPTATTVANDTPADPGNSMNCSDFATYAEAKAWFDAYFPDYGDVALLDNDDDGEPCESLPGGP
;
A
#
# COMPACT_ATOMS: atom_id res chain seq x y z
N MET A 1 -18.26 -13.82 56.98
CA MET A 1 -17.99 -15.25 57.09
C MET A 1 -17.53 -15.74 55.73
N THR A 2 -16.28 -16.03 55.69
CA THR A 2 -15.44 -16.25 54.49
C THR A 2 -15.39 -17.73 54.15
N HIS A 3 -15.57 -18.13 52.92
CA HIS A 3 -15.17 -19.44 52.45
C HIS A 3 -14.37 -19.32 51.15
N PHE A 4 -13.05 -19.60 51.25
CA PHE A 4 -12.19 -19.90 50.12
C PHE A 4 -12.14 -21.40 49.87
N PRO A 5 -12.14 -21.93 48.65
CA PRO A 5 -11.81 -23.31 48.37
C PRO A 5 -10.27 -23.47 48.16
N ARG A 6 -9.72 -24.48 48.80
CA ARG A 6 -8.33 -24.93 48.72
C ARG A 6 -8.12 -25.71 47.41
N TRP A 7 -7.11 -25.40 46.66
CA TRP A 7 -6.64 -26.20 45.55
C TRP A 7 -5.56 -27.17 46.05
N SER A 8 -5.80 -28.49 45.82
CA SER A 8 -4.87 -29.57 46.15
C SER A 8 -3.88 -29.75 45.01
N ALA A 9 -2.61 -29.67 45.31
CA ALA A 9 -1.53 -30.00 44.39
C ALA A 9 -1.37 -31.53 44.30
N VAL A 10 -1.41 -32.06 43.08
CA VAL A 10 -1.07 -33.47 42.79
C VAL A 10 0.40 -33.50 42.36
N VAL A 11 1.23 -34.14 43.15
CA VAL A 11 2.64 -34.42 42.87
C VAL A 11 2.70 -35.74 42.10
N LEU A 12 3.14 -35.72 40.85
CA LEU A 12 3.40 -36.91 40.06
C LEU A 12 4.87 -37.30 40.15
N ALA A 13 5.16 -38.39 40.81
CA ALA A 13 6.50 -38.98 40.94
C ALA A 13 6.82 -39.81 39.67
N VAL A 14 7.88 -39.46 38.95
CA VAL A 14 8.39 -40.22 37.81
C VAL A 14 9.54 -41.09 38.29
N LEU A 15 9.34 -42.40 38.24
CA LEU A 15 10.34 -43.43 38.53
C LEU A 15 11.25 -43.62 37.31
N PHE A 16 12.55 -43.36 37.47
CA PHE A 16 13.58 -43.75 36.48
C PHE A 16 13.99 -45.21 36.74
N ALA A 17 13.77 -46.08 35.77
CA ALA A 17 14.33 -47.43 35.71
C ALA A 17 15.67 -47.37 34.95
N ALA A 18 16.76 -47.69 35.61
CA ALA A 18 18.07 -47.84 35.01
C ALA A 18 18.20 -49.28 34.43
N CYS A 19 18.36 -49.40 33.12
CA CYS A 19 18.80 -50.61 32.44
C CYS A 19 20.28 -50.54 32.13
N SER A 20 21.11 -51.32 32.82
CA SER A 20 22.50 -51.57 32.48
C SER A 20 22.56 -52.60 31.34
N GLY A 21 23.02 -52.20 30.15
CA GLY A 21 23.28 -53.07 29.01
C GLY A 21 24.78 -53.09 28.70
N ALA A 22 25.37 -54.28 28.71
CA ALA A 22 26.78 -54.54 28.43
C ALA A 22 27.14 -54.21 26.94
N ALA A 23 28.34 -53.70 26.72
CA ALA A 23 28.88 -53.37 25.40
C ALA A 23 29.32 -54.68 24.67
N PRO A 24 29.02 -54.83 23.37
CA PRO A 24 29.62 -55.87 22.51
C PRO A 24 30.97 -55.42 21.93
N ALA A 25 31.85 -56.37 21.69
CA ALA A 25 33.21 -56.22 21.16
C ALA A 25 33.23 -55.70 19.70
N PRO A 26 34.34 -55.07 19.26
CA PRO A 26 34.42 -54.52 17.91
C PRO A 26 34.55 -55.61 16.84
N THR A 27 33.64 -55.63 15.89
CA THR A 27 33.71 -56.44 14.69
C THR A 27 34.41 -55.61 13.57
N THR A 28 35.52 -56.16 13.07
CA THR A 28 36.26 -55.57 11.93
C THR A 28 35.44 -55.72 10.66
N ILE A 29 34.96 -54.62 10.13
CA ILE A 29 34.26 -54.57 8.85
C ILE A 29 35.24 -54.19 7.74
N THR A 30 35.42 -55.09 6.78
CA THR A 30 36.19 -54.89 5.54
C THR A 30 35.48 -53.79 4.73
N ALA A 31 36.22 -52.75 4.35
CA ALA A 31 35.71 -51.67 3.51
C ALA A 31 35.40 -52.18 2.12
N THR A 32 34.11 -52.29 1.80
CA THR A 32 33.63 -52.45 0.39
C THR A 32 33.51 -51.04 -0.21
N THR A 33 34.27 -50.83 -1.30
CA THR A 33 34.23 -49.62 -2.11
C THR A 33 32.81 -49.39 -2.65
N ALA A 34 32.15 -48.32 -2.18
CA ALA A 34 30.87 -47.89 -2.71
C ALA A 34 31.04 -47.31 -4.12
N PRO A 35 30.09 -47.55 -5.04
CA PRO A 35 30.11 -46.90 -6.35
C PRO A 35 29.95 -45.38 -6.21
N THR A 36 30.80 -44.66 -6.95
CA THR A 36 30.73 -43.21 -7.09
C THR A 36 29.34 -42.81 -7.57
N ALA A 37 28.55 -42.18 -6.72
CA ALA A 37 27.30 -41.57 -7.12
C ALA A 37 27.59 -40.43 -8.09
N THR A 38 27.22 -40.61 -9.34
CA THR A 38 27.18 -39.56 -10.36
C THR A 38 26.10 -38.58 -9.89
N THR A 39 26.53 -37.44 -9.34
CA THR A 39 25.64 -36.31 -9.03
C THR A 39 25.08 -35.82 -10.34
N ALA A 40 23.80 -36.10 -10.59
CA ALA A 40 23.07 -35.43 -11.66
C ALA A 40 23.15 -33.91 -11.41
N PRO A 41 23.35 -33.08 -12.43
CA PRO A 41 23.29 -31.64 -12.23
C PRO A 41 21.89 -31.29 -11.76
N THR A 42 21.76 -30.86 -10.50
CA THR A 42 20.57 -30.16 -10.02
C THR A 42 20.56 -28.84 -10.76
N THR A 43 19.80 -28.75 -11.82
CA THR A 43 19.46 -27.47 -12.45
C THR A 43 18.57 -26.75 -11.44
N THR A 44 19.19 -26.01 -10.54
CA THR A 44 18.51 -24.94 -9.81
C THR A 44 18.19 -23.88 -10.86
N THR A 45 17.03 -23.96 -11.47
CA THR A 45 16.45 -22.82 -12.14
C THR A 45 16.10 -21.85 -11.00
N SER A 46 17.05 -21.00 -10.65
CA SER A 46 16.78 -19.81 -9.84
C SER A 46 16.03 -18.86 -10.76
N GLY A 47 14.76 -19.13 -10.97
CA GLY A 47 13.84 -18.19 -11.61
C GLY A 47 13.60 -17.06 -10.61
N ASP A 48 13.57 -15.82 -11.08
CA ASP A 48 13.10 -14.69 -10.32
C ASP A 48 11.66 -14.99 -9.84
N PRO A 49 11.37 -14.98 -8.53
CA PRO A 49 10.03 -15.26 -8.01
C PRO A 49 8.94 -14.39 -8.63
N ALA A 50 9.24 -13.15 -8.99
CA ALA A 50 8.30 -12.24 -9.62
C ALA A 50 7.95 -12.68 -11.05
N VAL A 51 8.94 -13.19 -11.79
CA VAL A 51 8.71 -13.76 -13.14
C VAL A 51 7.86 -15.02 -13.04
N GLU A 52 8.09 -15.86 -12.02
CA GLU A 52 7.26 -17.04 -11.79
C GLU A 52 5.81 -16.65 -11.49
N LEU A 53 5.59 -15.67 -10.61
CA LEU A 53 4.26 -15.14 -10.29
C LEU A 53 3.57 -14.53 -11.53
N LEU A 54 4.31 -13.83 -12.39
CA LEU A 54 3.76 -13.27 -13.63
C LEU A 54 3.18 -14.38 -14.53
N THR A 55 3.80 -15.56 -14.56
CA THR A 55 3.29 -16.70 -15.35
C THR A 55 1.99 -17.30 -14.78
N MET A 56 1.64 -16.98 -13.53
CA MET A 56 0.39 -17.45 -12.91
C MET A 56 -0.80 -16.56 -13.28
N LEU A 57 -0.57 -15.36 -13.78
CA LEU A 57 -1.63 -14.43 -14.14
C LEU A 57 -2.36 -14.90 -15.41
N VAL A 58 -3.68 -14.84 -15.34
CA VAL A 58 -4.54 -15.12 -16.51
C VAL A 58 -4.58 -13.87 -17.37
N VAL A 59 -4.14 -14.00 -18.62
CA VAL A 59 -4.19 -12.91 -19.61
C VAL A 59 -5.52 -12.95 -20.34
N THR A 60 -6.28 -11.85 -20.30
CA THR A 60 -7.56 -11.70 -21.00
C THR A 60 -7.80 -10.25 -21.36
N ASP A 61 -8.55 -9.99 -22.42
CA ASP A 61 -8.95 -8.63 -22.76
C ASP A 61 -9.92 -8.07 -21.69
N ALA A 62 -9.81 -6.78 -21.41
CA ALA A 62 -10.79 -6.12 -20.58
C ALA A 62 -12.15 -6.04 -21.29
N ASP A 63 -13.23 -6.24 -20.55
CA ASP A 63 -14.59 -6.02 -21.08
C ASP A 63 -15.00 -4.57 -20.81
N PRO A 64 -15.09 -3.75 -21.86
CA PRO A 64 -15.43 -2.32 -21.71
C PRO A 64 -16.91 -2.08 -21.36
N SER A 65 -17.74 -3.13 -21.36
CA SER A 65 -19.17 -3.04 -21.02
C SER A 65 -19.42 -3.12 -19.50
N LEU A 66 -18.37 -3.33 -18.70
CA LEU A 66 -18.48 -3.46 -17.25
C LEU A 66 -18.41 -2.06 -16.61
N ASP A 67 -19.54 -1.55 -16.22
CA ASP A 67 -19.65 -0.27 -15.52
C ASP A 67 -19.03 -0.39 -14.12
N TYR A 68 -18.07 0.50 -13.82
CA TYR A 68 -17.48 0.63 -12.51
C TYR A 68 -18.30 1.63 -11.68
N ASP A 69 -18.65 1.24 -10.47
CA ASP A 69 -19.23 2.12 -9.47
C ASP A 69 -18.37 2.03 -8.19
N ARG A 70 -17.76 3.14 -7.80
CA ARG A 70 -16.97 3.25 -6.57
C ARG A 70 -17.78 2.88 -5.35
N GLY A 71 -19.08 3.21 -5.30
CA GLY A 71 -19.97 2.92 -4.18
C GLY A 71 -20.16 1.43 -3.89
N ASP A 72 -19.91 0.57 -4.88
CA ASP A 72 -19.90 -0.88 -4.67
C ASP A 72 -18.75 -1.36 -3.76
N TRP A 73 -17.66 -0.61 -3.70
CA TRP A 73 -16.43 -0.94 -2.97
C TRP A 73 -16.41 -0.40 -1.55
N GLY A 74 -17.45 0.32 -1.13
CA GLY A 74 -17.59 0.91 0.19
C GLY A 74 -17.70 2.44 0.16
N SER A 75 -18.14 3.00 1.27
CA SER A 75 -18.34 4.45 1.44
C SER A 75 -17.17 5.12 2.18
N GLY A 76 -15.94 4.68 1.94
CA GLY A 76 -14.75 5.18 2.63
C GLY A 76 -13.99 4.07 3.36
N TRP A 77 -13.05 4.49 4.18
CA TRP A 77 -12.21 3.61 4.98
C TRP A 77 -13.00 3.01 6.15
N SER A 78 -12.77 1.73 6.44
CA SER A 78 -13.45 1.04 7.55
C SER A 78 -12.57 1.05 8.80
N ASP A 79 -13.22 1.16 9.95
CA ASP A 79 -12.64 0.85 11.26
C ASP A 79 -13.07 -0.58 11.59
N ALA A 80 -12.18 -1.55 11.36
CA ALA A 80 -12.52 -2.97 11.41
C ALA A 80 -12.48 -3.55 12.83
N ASP A 81 -11.62 -3.03 13.70
CA ASP A 81 -11.43 -3.49 15.07
C ASP A 81 -12.15 -2.60 16.12
N GLY A 82 -12.64 -1.43 15.70
CA GLY A 82 -13.48 -0.55 16.53
C GLY A 82 -12.66 0.34 17.47
N ASP A 83 -11.41 0.61 17.16
CA ASP A 83 -10.52 1.45 17.95
C ASP A 83 -10.59 2.94 17.59
N CYS A 84 -11.44 3.29 16.63
CA CYS A 84 -11.68 4.58 15.99
C CYS A 84 -10.64 5.00 14.93
N GLN A 85 -9.61 4.21 14.69
CA GLN A 85 -8.67 4.44 13.61
C GLN A 85 -9.17 3.66 12.39
N ASP A 86 -9.55 4.37 11.33
CA ASP A 86 -9.96 3.73 10.09
C ASP A 86 -8.74 3.19 9.31
N THR A 87 -8.98 2.40 8.27
CA THR A 87 -7.94 1.80 7.43
C THR A 87 -6.88 2.84 6.97
N ARG A 88 -7.28 4.09 6.67
CA ARG A 88 -6.33 5.14 6.33
C ARG A 88 -5.38 5.44 7.49
N GLN A 89 -5.90 5.56 8.70
CA GLN A 89 -5.08 5.88 9.86
C GLN A 89 -4.13 4.72 10.19
N GLU A 90 -4.59 3.49 10.06
CA GLU A 90 -3.78 2.30 10.28
C GLU A 90 -2.60 2.21 9.30
N VAL A 91 -2.82 2.49 7.99
CA VAL A 91 -1.73 2.56 7.01
C VAL A 91 -0.75 3.67 7.35
N LEU A 92 -1.23 4.87 7.73
CA LEU A 92 -0.35 5.97 8.14
C LEU A 92 0.47 5.64 9.38
N ILE A 93 -0.09 4.91 10.34
CA ILE A 93 0.63 4.46 11.55
C ILE A 93 1.68 3.42 11.20
N GLU A 94 1.32 2.42 10.39
CA GLU A 94 2.21 1.31 10.03
C GLU A 94 3.38 1.77 9.16
N GLU A 95 3.14 2.66 8.18
CA GLU A 95 4.18 3.09 7.24
C GLU A 95 5.05 4.26 7.76
N SER A 96 4.70 4.86 8.90
CA SER A 96 5.53 5.92 9.46
C SER A 96 6.86 5.38 9.97
N VAL A 97 7.97 5.94 9.48
CA VAL A 97 9.32 5.58 9.92
C VAL A 97 9.72 6.19 11.27
N SER A 98 8.88 7.08 11.80
CA SER A 98 9.00 7.65 13.14
C SER A 98 7.73 7.36 13.96
N PRO A 99 7.81 7.36 15.30
CA PRO A 99 6.60 7.25 16.10
C PRO A 99 5.58 8.32 15.72
N THR A 100 4.36 7.92 15.40
CA THR A 100 3.26 8.83 15.08
C THR A 100 2.76 9.54 16.33
N ILE A 101 2.31 10.79 16.16
CA ILE A 101 1.54 11.53 17.16
C ILE A 101 0.09 11.57 16.65
N LEU A 102 -0.83 11.20 17.52
CA LEU A 102 -2.25 11.23 17.22
C LEU A 102 -2.87 12.53 17.72
N GLU A 103 -3.90 13.02 17.04
CA GLU A 103 -4.74 14.14 17.50
C GLU A 103 -5.41 13.85 18.86
N ASP A 104 -5.92 14.88 19.52
CA ASP A 104 -6.72 14.74 20.73
C ASP A 104 -7.92 13.81 20.48
N GLY A 105 -7.92 12.65 21.15
CA GLY A 105 -8.93 11.60 20.95
C GLY A 105 -8.36 10.29 20.39
N GLY A 106 -7.17 10.31 19.83
CA GLY A 106 -6.41 9.12 19.44
C GLY A 106 -6.87 8.46 18.14
N CYS A 107 -7.81 9.07 17.39
CA CYS A 107 -8.41 8.45 16.20
C CYS A 107 -7.72 8.83 14.88
N ARG A 108 -6.91 9.88 14.86
CA ARG A 108 -6.28 10.38 13.63
C ARG A 108 -4.80 10.66 13.87
N VAL A 109 -4.01 10.42 12.85
CA VAL A 109 -2.59 10.76 12.84
C VAL A 109 -2.46 12.26 12.56
N ASP A 110 -1.70 12.95 13.43
CA ASP A 110 -1.39 14.39 13.31
C ASP A 110 0.04 14.59 12.80
N ILE A 111 1.00 13.81 13.30
CA ILE A 111 2.41 13.91 12.92
C ILE A 111 3.01 12.51 12.73
N GLY A 112 3.86 12.37 11.73
CA GLY A 112 4.65 11.18 11.45
C GLY A 112 5.79 11.52 10.50
N SER A 113 6.37 10.51 9.85
CA SER A 113 7.32 10.72 8.77
C SER A 113 7.20 9.55 7.78
N TRP A 114 6.90 9.85 6.55
CA TRP A 114 6.61 8.86 5.51
C TRP A 114 7.51 9.03 4.30
N TYR A 115 7.85 7.92 3.69
CA TYR A 115 8.57 7.90 2.43
C TYR A 115 7.61 7.63 1.27
N GLY A 116 7.34 8.63 0.44
CA GLY A 116 6.55 8.49 -0.76
C GLY A 116 7.32 7.79 -1.88
N ALA A 117 7.20 6.47 -1.95
CA ALA A 117 8.00 5.61 -2.83
C ALA A 117 7.81 5.92 -4.33
N PHE A 118 6.67 6.47 -4.74
CA PHE A 118 6.41 6.83 -6.13
C PHE A 118 7.22 8.03 -6.61
N THR A 119 7.62 8.93 -5.69
CA THR A 119 8.27 10.21 -6.01
C THR A 119 9.66 10.39 -5.39
N ASP A 120 10.16 9.39 -4.63
CA ASP A 120 11.42 9.49 -3.87
C ASP A 120 11.45 10.73 -2.96
N THR A 121 10.36 10.95 -2.23
CA THR A 121 10.16 12.17 -1.42
C THR A 121 9.70 11.81 -0.02
N TRP A 122 10.17 12.57 0.98
CA TRP A 122 9.76 12.45 2.37
C TRP A 122 8.64 13.43 2.71
N PHE A 123 7.69 12.99 3.55
CA PHE A 123 6.54 13.74 4.02
C PHE A 123 6.46 13.66 5.53
N ASP A 124 6.15 14.77 6.18
CA ASP A 124 5.97 14.87 7.64
C ASP A 124 4.53 15.26 8.00
N ASP A 125 3.72 15.65 7.03
CA ASP A 125 2.30 15.98 7.17
C ASP A 125 1.45 14.88 6.52
N PRO A 126 0.57 14.18 7.27
CA PRO A 126 -0.30 13.18 6.70
C PRO A 126 -1.34 13.76 5.72
N GLY A 127 -1.57 15.10 5.74
CA GLY A 127 -2.44 15.79 4.80
C GLY A 127 -1.90 15.85 3.36
N ASP A 128 -0.57 15.70 3.19
CA ASP A 128 0.06 15.65 1.86
C ASP A 128 -0.01 14.26 1.21
N LEU A 129 -0.55 13.28 1.93
CA LEU A 129 -0.57 11.87 1.53
C LEU A 129 -1.99 11.37 1.29
N ASP A 130 -2.15 10.61 0.23
CA ASP A 130 -3.30 9.72 0.01
C ASP A 130 -2.91 8.29 0.35
N ILE A 131 -3.87 7.46 0.74
CA ILE A 131 -3.70 6.02 0.77
C ILE A 131 -4.16 5.46 -0.57
N ASP A 132 -3.18 5.03 -1.34
CA ASP A 132 -3.41 4.48 -2.67
C ASP A 132 -3.73 2.98 -2.62
N HIS A 133 -4.77 2.56 -3.33
CA HIS A 133 -4.94 1.16 -3.69
C HIS A 133 -3.89 0.84 -4.76
N PHE A 134 -2.86 0.09 -4.40
CA PHE A 134 -1.73 -0.19 -5.29
C PHE A 134 -2.17 -0.70 -6.66
N VAL A 135 -3.12 -1.64 -6.70
CA VAL A 135 -3.93 -1.95 -7.88
C VAL A 135 -5.26 -1.25 -7.70
N PRO A 136 -5.55 -0.19 -8.47
CA PRO A 136 -6.74 0.64 -8.29
C PRO A 136 -8.03 -0.14 -8.31
N LEU A 137 -9.04 0.28 -7.53
CA LEU A 137 -10.34 -0.40 -7.47
C LEU A 137 -10.97 -0.57 -8.86
N ALA A 138 -10.90 0.45 -9.71
CA ALA A 138 -11.41 0.37 -11.07
C ALA A 138 -10.59 -0.59 -11.94
N ASN A 139 -9.26 -0.72 -11.74
CA ASN A 139 -8.47 -1.74 -12.40
C ASN A 139 -8.85 -3.14 -11.89
N ALA A 140 -8.95 -3.34 -10.58
CA ALA A 140 -9.39 -4.60 -9.99
C ALA A 140 -10.78 -5.01 -10.49
N HIS A 141 -11.71 -4.02 -10.63
CA HIS A 141 -13.03 -4.25 -11.20
C HIS A 141 -12.92 -4.82 -12.61
N ARG A 142 -12.21 -4.16 -13.52
CA ARG A 142 -12.01 -4.62 -14.92
C ARG A 142 -11.30 -5.98 -15.02
N SER A 143 -10.54 -6.34 -14.00
CA SER A 143 -9.72 -7.55 -13.93
C SER A 143 -10.43 -8.76 -13.29
N GLY A 144 -11.75 -8.72 -13.13
CA GLY A 144 -12.55 -9.80 -12.54
C GLY A 144 -13.29 -9.42 -11.27
N GLY A 145 -12.90 -8.35 -10.58
CA GLY A 145 -13.56 -7.84 -9.37
C GLY A 145 -15.03 -7.43 -9.59
N TRP A 146 -15.44 -7.21 -10.84
CA TRP A 146 -16.86 -6.95 -11.19
C TRP A 146 -17.77 -8.09 -10.72
N ALA A 147 -17.28 -9.33 -10.74
CA ALA A 147 -18.05 -10.50 -10.33
C ALA A 147 -18.08 -10.72 -8.79
N TRP A 148 -17.32 -9.95 -8.02
CA TRP A 148 -17.29 -10.08 -6.57
C TRP A 148 -18.57 -9.54 -5.94
N ASP A 149 -18.96 -10.15 -4.83
CA ASP A 149 -20.00 -9.57 -4.00
C ASP A 149 -19.49 -8.32 -3.27
N ARG A 150 -20.41 -7.55 -2.71
CA ARG A 150 -20.08 -6.30 -2.02
C ARG A 150 -19.11 -6.50 -0.85
N ASN A 151 -19.24 -7.61 -0.12
CA ASN A 151 -18.36 -7.89 1.01
C ASN A 151 -16.92 -8.11 0.54
N THR A 152 -16.73 -8.89 -0.53
CA THR A 152 -15.41 -9.13 -1.12
C THR A 152 -14.79 -7.83 -1.65
N LYS A 153 -15.58 -6.98 -2.32
CA LYS A 153 -15.12 -5.65 -2.78
C LYS A 153 -14.68 -4.78 -1.61
N GLN A 154 -15.45 -4.73 -0.51
CA GLN A 154 -15.09 -3.97 0.69
C GLN A 154 -13.86 -4.53 1.40
N THR A 155 -13.71 -5.86 1.44
CA THR A 155 -12.49 -6.49 1.98
C THR A 155 -11.27 -6.11 1.16
N TYR A 156 -11.37 -6.12 -0.17
CA TYR A 156 -10.29 -5.65 -1.04
C TYR A 156 -9.94 -4.19 -0.78
N ALA A 157 -10.96 -3.32 -0.69
CA ALA A 157 -10.76 -1.89 -0.51
C ALA A 157 -10.13 -1.52 0.85
N ASN A 158 -10.14 -2.43 1.82
CA ASN A 158 -9.61 -2.21 3.17
C ASN A 158 -8.64 -3.32 3.59
N ASP A 159 -7.93 -3.95 2.64
CA ASP A 159 -7.02 -5.07 2.92
C ASP A 159 -5.72 -4.59 3.56
N LEU A 160 -5.59 -4.78 4.86
CA LEU A 160 -4.38 -4.52 5.66
C LEU A 160 -3.51 -5.76 5.87
N GLU A 161 -3.95 -6.94 5.41
CA GLU A 161 -3.15 -8.17 5.57
C GLU A 161 -1.91 -8.21 4.69
N ASP A 162 -1.93 -7.47 3.57
CA ASP A 162 -0.81 -7.31 2.67
C ASP A 162 -0.31 -5.86 2.72
N PRO A 163 0.82 -5.58 3.37
CA PRO A 163 1.30 -4.21 3.59
C PRO A 163 1.63 -3.43 2.31
N GLY A 164 1.68 -4.10 1.16
CA GLY A 164 1.84 -3.42 -0.13
C GLY A 164 0.53 -3.25 -0.90
N HIS A 165 -0.62 -3.64 -0.32
CA HIS A 165 -1.93 -3.48 -0.97
C HIS A 165 -2.43 -2.04 -0.91
N LEU A 166 -2.28 -1.42 0.25
CA LEU A 166 -2.57 -0.02 0.52
C LEU A 166 -1.28 0.66 0.93
N ILE A 167 -0.92 1.78 0.32
CA ILE A 167 0.32 2.50 0.63
C ILE A 167 0.10 4.00 0.71
N ALA A 168 0.86 4.67 1.57
CA ALA A 168 0.90 6.11 1.66
C ALA A 168 1.76 6.69 0.53
N VAL A 169 1.17 7.52 -0.30
CA VAL A 169 1.85 8.18 -1.44
C VAL A 169 1.49 9.66 -1.47
N SER A 170 2.26 10.47 -2.19
CA SER A 170 1.86 11.86 -2.39
C SER A 170 0.52 11.94 -3.12
N SER A 171 -0.36 12.84 -2.68
CA SER A 171 -1.66 13.05 -3.29
C SER A 171 -1.56 13.37 -4.78
N SER A 172 -0.50 14.07 -5.22
CA SER A 172 -0.25 14.35 -6.64
C SER A 172 0.10 13.11 -7.45
N ALA A 173 0.90 12.17 -6.89
CA ALA A 173 1.25 10.93 -7.58
C ALA A 173 0.04 9.98 -7.65
N ASN A 174 -0.77 9.91 -6.58
CA ASN A 174 -2.00 9.13 -6.56
C ASN A 174 -2.96 9.58 -7.66
N ARG A 175 -3.25 10.88 -7.70
CA ARG A 175 -4.09 11.46 -8.77
C ARG A 175 -3.51 11.28 -10.17
N SER A 176 -2.19 11.44 -10.31
CA SER A 176 -1.51 11.15 -11.58
C SER A 176 -1.69 9.70 -12.00
N LYS A 177 -1.66 8.76 -11.06
CA LYS A 177 -1.88 7.32 -11.33
C LYS A 177 -3.34 7.04 -11.66
N GLY A 178 -4.28 7.50 -10.83
CA GLY A 178 -5.71 7.24 -10.99
C GLY A 178 -6.01 5.75 -11.18
N ALA A 179 -6.86 5.43 -12.14
CA ALA A 179 -7.26 4.05 -12.46
C ALA A 179 -6.34 3.32 -13.46
N ARG A 180 -5.18 3.93 -13.80
CA ARG A 180 -4.27 3.41 -14.82
C ARG A 180 -3.48 2.20 -14.34
N GLY A 181 -3.21 1.29 -15.27
CA GLY A 181 -2.30 0.16 -15.06
C GLY A 181 -0.85 0.50 -15.47
N PRO A 182 0.08 -0.45 -15.29
CA PRO A 182 1.50 -0.27 -15.62
C PRO A 182 1.77 -0.03 -17.11
N GLU A 183 0.82 -0.31 -17.98
CA GLU A 183 0.86 0.02 -19.41
C GLU A 183 0.71 1.52 -19.70
N ASP A 184 0.04 2.26 -18.80
CA ASP A 184 -0.31 3.67 -18.99
C ASP A 184 0.33 4.60 -17.95
N TRP A 185 0.83 4.04 -16.85
CA TRP A 185 1.46 4.82 -15.77
C TRP A 185 2.48 3.99 -14.99
N THR A 186 3.59 4.61 -14.63
CA THR A 186 4.57 4.08 -13.69
C THR A 186 5.06 5.18 -12.75
N PRO A 187 5.54 4.83 -11.54
CA PRO A 187 6.19 5.80 -10.66
C PRO A 187 7.33 6.56 -11.33
N ASP A 188 7.47 7.83 -10.98
CA ASP A 188 8.59 8.68 -11.46
C ASP A 188 9.94 8.26 -10.86
N HIS A 189 9.94 7.54 -9.72
CA HIS A 189 11.12 7.02 -9.06
C HIS A 189 11.65 5.75 -9.75
N PRO A 190 12.75 5.80 -10.51
CA PRO A 190 13.25 4.63 -11.24
C PRO A 190 13.68 3.47 -10.34
N GLY A 191 14.15 3.78 -9.12
CA GLY A 191 14.55 2.77 -8.12
C GLY A 191 13.40 1.95 -7.57
N TYR A 192 12.16 2.41 -7.74
CA TYR A 192 10.96 1.72 -7.26
C TYR A 192 10.29 0.85 -8.31
N LEU A 193 10.69 0.93 -9.59
CA LEU A 193 9.97 0.25 -10.69
C LEU A 193 9.91 -1.27 -10.53
N CYS A 194 10.96 -1.89 -10.01
CA CYS A 194 10.97 -3.34 -9.76
C CYS A 194 10.01 -3.73 -8.64
N THR A 195 10.02 -2.99 -7.53
CA THR A 195 9.07 -3.16 -6.43
C THR A 195 7.65 -2.94 -6.92
N TYR A 196 7.42 -1.90 -7.73
CA TYR A 196 6.12 -1.60 -8.32
C TYR A 196 5.59 -2.78 -9.15
N ALA A 197 6.38 -3.28 -10.10
CA ALA A 197 5.96 -4.41 -10.95
C ALA A 197 5.68 -5.66 -10.10
N THR A 198 6.55 -5.98 -9.17
CA THR A 198 6.43 -7.18 -8.32
C THR A 198 5.22 -7.10 -7.40
N THR A 199 4.98 -5.94 -6.76
CA THR A 199 3.81 -5.74 -5.87
C THR A 199 2.51 -5.81 -6.67
N TRP A 200 2.46 -5.19 -7.85
CA TRP A 200 1.30 -5.27 -8.74
C TRP A 200 0.93 -6.72 -9.08
N ILE A 201 1.91 -7.50 -9.53
CA ILE A 201 1.74 -8.92 -9.87
C ILE A 201 1.25 -9.71 -8.64
N ARG A 202 1.89 -9.52 -7.49
CA ARG A 202 1.56 -10.21 -6.24
C ARG A 202 0.12 -9.96 -5.81
N ILE A 203 -0.35 -8.71 -5.84
CA ILE A 203 -1.72 -8.35 -5.51
C ILE A 203 -2.70 -9.02 -6.49
N LYS A 204 -2.42 -8.94 -7.79
CA LYS A 204 -3.29 -9.59 -8.79
C LYS A 204 -3.36 -11.11 -8.62
N VAL A 205 -2.25 -11.76 -8.34
CA VAL A 205 -2.23 -13.21 -8.03
C VAL A 205 -3.01 -13.50 -6.76
N ARG A 206 -2.77 -12.76 -5.67
CA ARG A 206 -3.46 -12.95 -4.38
C ARG A 206 -4.98 -12.86 -4.52
N TRP A 207 -5.48 -11.91 -5.29
CA TRP A 207 -6.90 -11.67 -5.49
C TRP A 207 -7.49 -12.37 -6.71
N SER A 208 -6.70 -13.24 -7.38
CA SER A 208 -7.11 -13.98 -8.60
C SER A 208 -7.62 -13.05 -9.70
N LEU A 209 -7.02 -11.87 -9.81
CA LEU A 209 -7.33 -10.89 -10.84
C LEU A 209 -6.60 -11.23 -12.15
N THR A 210 -7.21 -10.88 -13.26
CA THR A 210 -6.63 -11.03 -14.59
C THR A 210 -5.78 -9.82 -14.97
N VAL A 211 -4.99 -9.94 -16.04
CA VAL A 211 -4.27 -8.84 -16.69
C VAL A 211 -4.65 -8.77 -18.16
N THR A 212 -4.62 -7.56 -18.73
CA THR A 212 -4.71 -7.43 -20.19
C THR A 212 -3.38 -7.80 -20.85
N PRO A 213 -3.35 -8.09 -22.16
CA PRO A 213 -2.09 -8.30 -22.88
C PRO A 213 -1.12 -7.11 -22.72
N ALA A 214 -1.62 -5.88 -22.78
CA ALA A 214 -0.81 -4.66 -22.64
C ALA A 214 -0.22 -4.54 -21.24
N GLU A 215 -1.03 -4.79 -20.20
CA GLU A 215 -0.61 -4.80 -18.80
C GLU A 215 0.45 -5.89 -18.55
N HIS A 216 0.25 -7.10 -19.07
CA HIS A 216 1.22 -8.20 -18.97
C HIS A 216 2.55 -7.84 -19.63
N ASP A 217 2.51 -7.28 -20.85
CA ASP A 217 3.72 -6.88 -21.58
C ASP A 217 4.48 -5.78 -20.85
N ALA A 218 3.77 -4.79 -20.26
CA ALA A 218 4.37 -3.73 -19.47
C ALA A 218 5.06 -4.29 -18.21
N LEU A 219 4.39 -5.17 -17.45
CA LEU A 219 4.96 -5.84 -16.28
C LEU A 219 6.18 -6.68 -16.65
N SER A 220 6.12 -7.44 -17.75
CA SER A 220 7.25 -8.22 -18.25
C SER A 220 8.43 -7.33 -18.63
N GLY A 221 8.15 -6.18 -19.26
CA GLY A 221 9.18 -5.18 -19.60
C GLY A 221 9.86 -4.58 -18.38
N LEU A 222 9.10 -4.25 -17.35
CA LEU A 222 9.64 -3.74 -16.07
C LEU A 222 10.53 -4.78 -15.39
N LEU A 223 10.05 -6.03 -15.27
CA LEU A 223 10.82 -7.12 -14.65
C LEU A 223 12.11 -7.43 -15.40
N ALA A 224 12.14 -7.29 -16.72
CA ALA A 224 13.36 -7.49 -17.53
C ALA A 224 14.47 -6.49 -17.20
N GLY A 225 14.13 -5.35 -16.59
CA GLY A 225 15.08 -4.35 -16.09
C GLY A 225 15.56 -4.62 -14.66
N CYS A 226 15.01 -5.61 -13.97
CA CYS A 226 15.33 -5.95 -12.59
C CYS A 226 16.47 -6.98 -12.53
N ASP A 227 17.35 -6.86 -11.57
CA ASP A 227 18.51 -7.75 -11.40
C ASP A 227 18.20 -9.05 -10.64
N GLY A 228 16.92 -9.35 -10.43
CA GLY A 228 16.45 -10.54 -9.69
C GLY A 228 16.67 -10.46 -8.18
N SER A 229 17.13 -9.32 -7.68
CA SER A 229 17.35 -9.06 -6.25
C SER A 229 16.18 -8.36 -5.57
N VAL A 230 14.98 -8.35 -6.22
CA VAL A 230 13.80 -7.74 -5.60
C VAL A 230 13.41 -8.55 -4.38
N THR A 231 13.94 -8.14 -3.25
CA THR A 231 13.39 -8.50 -1.95
C THR A 231 12.10 -7.68 -1.79
N PHE A 232 11.05 -8.28 -1.24
CA PHE A 232 9.83 -7.57 -0.83
C PHE A 232 10.13 -6.68 0.38
N ASP A 233 11.18 -5.86 0.26
CA ASP A 233 11.61 -4.96 1.33
C ASP A 233 10.82 -3.66 1.18
N THR A 234 9.80 -3.53 1.99
CA THR A 234 9.04 -2.28 2.17
C THR A 234 9.76 -1.31 3.11
N THR A 235 10.99 -1.63 3.52
CA THR A 235 11.78 -0.75 4.41
C THR A 235 12.18 0.51 3.65
N PRO A 236 11.72 1.69 4.07
CA PRO A 236 12.13 2.95 3.46
C PRO A 236 13.65 3.14 3.57
N PRO A 237 14.30 3.80 2.61
CA PRO A 237 15.70 4.16 2.75
C PRO A 237 15.88 5.01 4.01
N ALA A 238 16.95 4.77 4.77
CA ALA A 238 17.24 5.57 5.95
C ALA A 238 17.32 7.06 5.55
N PRO A 239 16.66 7.98 6.29
CA PRO A 239 16.72 9.40 5.97
C PRO A 239 18.19 9.85 5.91
N THR A 240 18.58 10.37 4.75
CA THR A 240 19.91 10.94 4.60
C THR A 240 19.96 12.20 5.46
N SER A 241 20.63 12.11 6.61
CA SER A 241 20.81 13.24 7.52
C SER A 241 21.61 14.32 6.78
N THR A 242 20.90 15.18 6.07
CA THR A 242 21.50 16.41 5.55
C THR A 242 21.70 17.31 6.76
N THR A 243 22.91 17.31 7.30
CA THR A 243 23.33 18.25 8.31
C THR A 243 23.26 19.64 7.69
N VAL A 244 22.13 20.31 7.84
CA VAL A 244 22.00 21.74 7.53
C VAL A 244 22.90 22.45 8.55
N PRO A 245 23.94 23.18 8.12
CA PRO A 245 24.73 23.97 9.05
C PRO A 245 23.81 25.01 9.70
N PRO A 246 23.99 25.32 11.00
CA PRO A 246 23.15 26.27 11.69
C PRO A 246 23.15 27.61 10.95
N PRO A 247 22.02 28.30 10.82
CA PRO A 247 21.93 29.57 10.12
C PRO A 247 22.84 30.59 10.80
N SER A 248 23.83 31.11 10.06
CA SER A 248 24.59 32.28 10.47
C SER A 248 23.64 33.46 10.60
N THR A 249 23.42 33.86 11.83
CA THR A 249 22.78 35.13 12.16
C THR A 249 23.59 36.26 11.60
N THR A 250 23.05 37.04 10.70
CA THR A 250 23.18 38.52 10.58
C THR A 250 22.82 38.90 9.15
N VAL A 251 21.72 39.53 8.94
CA VAL A 251 21.48 40.88 8.40
C VAL A 251 19.97 41.01 8.15
N GLU A 252 19.41 42.00 8.78
CA GLU A 252 18.06 42.48 8.55
C GLU A 252 17.95 43.01 7.11
N PRO A 253 16.99 42.54 6.32
CA PRO A 253 16.50 43.27 5.16
C PRO A 253 15.09 43.77 5.38
N THR A 254 14.95 45.02 5.14
CA THR A 254 13.74 45.82 4.92
C THR A 254 12.61 44.99 4.28
N ALA A 255 11.47 44.95 4.96
CA ALA A 255 10.22 44.35 4.55
C ALA A 255 9.76 44.96 3.22
N THR A 256 9.76 44.12 2.18
CA THR A 256 8.86 44.29 1.04
C THR A 256 7.78 43.25 1.22
N THR A 257 6.62 43.68 1.67
CA THR A 257 5.39 42.87 1.74
C THR A 257 4.98 42.48 0.32
N VAL A 258 5.30 41.25 -0.08
CA VAL A 258 4.52 40.58 -1.12
C VAL A 258 3.39 39.89 -0.34
N ALA A 259 2.18 40.38 -0.52
CA ALA A 259 0.99 39.74 -0.01
C ALA A 259 0.88 38.37 -0.70
N ASN A 260 1.06 37.30 0.05
CA ASN A 260 0.55 35.98 -0.33
C ASN A 260 -0.97 36.07 -0.11
N ASP A 261 -1.71 36.32 -1.19
CA ASP A 261 -3.17 36.18 -1.19
C ASP A 261 -3.53 34.68 -1.35
N THR A 262 -3.16 33.85 -0.38
CA THR A 262 -3.81 32.56 -0.23
C THR A 262 -5.22 32.83 0.29
N PRO A 263 -6.29 32.40 -0.41
CA PRO A 263 -7.66 32.54 0.10
C PRO A 263 -7.76 31.91 1.49
N ALA A 264 -8.65 32.40 2.34
CA ALA A 264 -8.91 31.74 3.61
C ALA A 264 -9.53 30.36 3.35
N ASP A 265 -9.17 29.35 4.16
CA ASP A 265 -9.73 28.02 4.07
C ASP A 265 -11.27 28.07 4.10
N PRO A 266 -11.97 27.61 3.04
CA PRO A 266 -13.42 27.65 2.97
C PRO A 266 -14.07 26.54 3.81
N GLY A 267 -13.29 25.52 4.27
CA GLY A 267 -13.82 24.33 4.92
C GLY A 267 -14.78 23.54 4.03
N ASN A 268 -15.42 22.51 4.58
CA ASN A 268 -16.50 21.78 3.89
C ASN A 268 -17.80 22.59 3.97
N SER A 269 -17.85 23.73 3.28
CA SER A 269 -18.97 24.70 3.33
C SER A 269 -19.86 24.68 2.09
N MET A 270 -19.47 23.96 1.03
CA MET A 270 -20.17 23.89 -0.24
C MET A 270 -20.51 22.45 -0.61
N ASN A 271 -21.60 22.27 -1.36
CA ASN A 271 -21.99 20.99 -1.95
C ASN A 271 -22.31 21.21 -3.44
N CYS A 272 -22.34 20.15 -4.24
CA CYS A 272 -22.70 20.26 -5.65
C CYS A 272 -24.06 20.94 -5.89
N SER A 273 -25.01 20.82 -4.97
CA SER A 273 -26.32 21.49 -5.06
C SER A 273 -26.28 23.02 -4.86
N ASP A 274 -25.16 23.57 -4.41
CA ASP A 274 -25.00 25.01 -4.20
C ASP A 274 -24.51 25.73 -5.46
N PHE A 275 -24.18 24.99 -6.51
CA PHE A 275 -23.77 25.51 -7.81
C PHE A 275 -24.86 25.29 -8.87
N ALA A 276 -25.05 26.27 -9.72
CA ALA A 276 -26.05 26.17 -10.80
C ALA A 276 -25.51 25.43 -12.04
N THR A 277 -24.18 25.42 -12.21
CA THR A 277 -23.51 24.80 -13.34
C THR A 277 -22.21 24.13 -12.91
N TYR A 278 -21.76 23.15 -13.69
CA TYR A 278 -20.44 22.54 -13.56
C TYR A 278 -19.31 23.59 -13.59
N ALA A 279 -19.38 24.56 -14.51
CA ALA A 279 -18.36 25.59 -14.63
C ALA A 279 -18.21 26.45 -13.34
N GLU A 280 -19.29 26.67 -12.59
CA GLU A 280 -19.23 27.37 -11.30
C GLU A 280 -18.60 26.49 -10.23
N ALA A 281 -18.95 25.22 -10.15
CA ALA A 281 -18.36 24.26 -9.21
C ALA A 281 -16.85 24.09 -9.49
N LYS A 282 -16.49 23.91 -10.76
CA LYS A 282 -15.08 23.79 -11.20
C LYS A 282 -14.26 25.03 -10.89
N ALA A 283 -14.81 26.22 -11.11
CA ALA A 283 -14.12 27.47 -10.78
C ALA A 283 -13.87 27.64 -9.27
N TRP A 284 -14.83 27.23 -8.43
CA TRP A 284 -14.66 27.21 -6.99
C TRP A 284 -13.61 26.18 -6.57
N PHE A 285 -13.73 24.97 -7.08
CA PHE A 285 -12.78 23.87 -6.83
C PHE A 285 -11.35 24.28 -7.20
N ASP A 286 -11.13 24.76 -8.42
CA ASP A 286 -9.81 25.20 -8.92
C ASP A 286 -9.21 26.37 -8.11
N ALA A 287 -10.04 27.17 -7.48
CA ALA A 287 -9.58 28.30 -6.66
C ALA A 287 -9.04 27.87 -5.27
N TYR A 288 -9.58 26.80 -4.71
CA TYR A 288 -9.24 26.34 -3.36
C TYR A 288 -8.43 25.05 -3.36
N PHE A 289 -8.61 24.21 -4.34
CA PHE A 289 -7.96 22.91 -4.43
C PHE A 289 -6.42 22.94 -4.34
N PRO A 290 -5.70 23.91 -4.93
CA PRO A 290 -4.24 23.98 -4.83
C PRO A 290 -3.72 24.17 -3.41
N ASP A 291 -4.51 24.82 -2.54
CA ASP A 291 -4.12 25.18 -1.18
C ASP A 291 -4.74 24.23 -0.14
N TYR A 292 -5.91 23.64 -0.42
CA TYR A 292 -6.73 22.91 0.56
C TYR A 292 -7.23 21.55 0.09
N GLY A 293 -6.93 21.13 -1.14
CA GLY A 293 -7.48 19.92 -1.73
C GLY A 293 -8.99 20.01 -1.97
N ASP A 294 -9.68 18.87 -2.09
CA ASP A 294 -11.15 18.82 -2.19
C ASP A 294 -11.80 18.95 -0.81
N VAL A 295 -11.58 20.09 -0.17
CA VAL A 295 -12.06 20.39 1.19
C VAL A 295 -13.59 20.32 1.33
N ALA A 296 -14.32 20.50 0.24
CA ALA A 296 -15.78 20.46 0.21
C ALA A 296 -16.34 19.11 -0.30
N LEU A 297 -15.50 18.14 -0.64
CA LEU A 297 -15.89 16.83 -1.15
C LEU A 297 -16.76 16.94 -2.41
N LEU A 298 -16.40 17.83 -3.32
CA LEU A 298 -17.11 18.10 -4.55
C LEU A 298 -16.77 17.12 -5.68
N ASP A 299 -15.59 16.52 -5.62
CA ASP A 299 -15.04 15.54 -6.56
C ASP A 299 -15.14 14.15 -5.91
N ASN A 300 -16.26 13.47 -6.16
CA ASN A 300 -16.60 12.24 -5.44
C ASN A 300 -15.82 11.00 -5.91
N ASP A 301 -15.22 11.06 -7.09
CA ASP A 301 -14.44 9.96 -7.67
C ASP A 301 -12.95 10.30 -7.87
N ASP A 302 -12.55 11.47 -7.33
CA ASP A 302 -11.17 11.97 -7.29
C ASP A 302 -10.50 12.02 -8.68
N ASP A 303 -11.29 12.34 -9.73
CA ASP A 303 -10.75 12.43 -11.08
C ASP A 303 -10.31 13.86 -11.48
N GLY A 304 -10.53 14.82 -10.59
CA GLY A 304 -10.21 16.25 -10.78
C GLY A 304 -11.34 17.07 -11.38
N GLU A 305 -12.51 16.46 -11.56
CA GLU A 305 -13.69 17.08 -12.14
C GLU A 305 -14.83 17.13 -11.10
N PRO A 306 -14.98 18.23 -10.36
CA PRO A 306 -15.98 18.32 -9.29
C PRO A 306 -17.40 18.43 -9.85
N CYS A 307 -18.36 17.74 -9.22
CA CYS A 307 -19.78 17.92 -9.50
C CYS A 307 -20.20 17.69 -10.99
N GLU A 308 -19.64 16.69 -11.64
CA GLU A 308 -19.86 16.35 -13.06
C GLU A 308 -21.34 16.21 -13.46
N SER A 309 -22.21 15.82 -12.53
CA SER A 309 -23.65 15.70 -12.76
C SER A 309 -24.37 17.04 -12.98
N LEU A 310 -23.69 18.19 -12.78
CA LEU A 310 -24.27 19.50 -12.98
C LEU A 310 -24.37 19.85 -14.50
N PRO A 311 -25.31 20.75 -14.86
CA PRO A 311 -25.42 21.20 -16.24
C PRO A 311 -24.11 21.73 -16.81
N GLY A 312 -23.65 21.16 -17.92
CA GLY A 312 -22.41 21.55 -18.59
C GLY A 312 -21.18 20.77 -18.13
N GLY A 313 -21.34 19.75 -17.30
CA GLY A 313 -20.30 18.78 -16.96
C GLY A 313 -19.93 17.85 -18.11
N PRO A 314 -18.79 17.16 -17.99
CA PRO A 314 -18.30 16.21 -18.99
C PRO A 314 -19.20 14.99 -19.19
#